data_3957cb43c27f5e132e208fc8dbc3d824
#
_entry.id   3957cb43c27f5e132e208fc8dbc3d824
#
_cell.length_a   1.000
_cell.length_b   1.000
_cell.length_c   1.000
_cell.angle_alpha   90.00
_cell.angle_beta   90.00
_cell.angle_gamma   90.00
#
_symmetry.space_group_name_H-M   'P 1'
#
loop_
_entity.id
_entity.type
_entity.pdbx_description
1 polymer ?
#
loop_
_entity_poly.entity_id
_entity_poly.type
_entity_poly.pdbx_seq_one_letter_code
_entity_poly.pdbx_strand_id
1 'polypeptide(L)'
;MYGAILGDIVGSPYEFDCNNYKAKDFPLFSRRSDFTDDTVMTLAVAKALLSTRGQDDNAIKAALVREMQQLGRAYPDRGYGTHFGGWLYEDDPQPYQSYGNGSAMRVSPAAWLATDMAETLRLARLTAEVTHDHPE
;
A
#
# COMPACT_ATOMS: atom_id res chain seq x y z
N MET A 1 10.94 -4.72 4.38
CA MET A 1 10.52 -3.81 3.29
C MET A 1 11.16 -4.13 1.93
N TYR A 2 12.48 -4.33 1.81
CA TYR A 2 13.10 -4.65 0.49
C TYR A 2 12.45 -5.84 -0.22
N GLY A 3 12.05 -6.89 0.53
CA GLY A 3 11.37 -8.04 -0.07
C GLY A 3 10.02 -7.71 -0.71
N ALA A 4 9.24 -6.78 -0.13
CA ALA A 4 7.98 -6.34 -0.70
C ALA A 4 8.22 -5.58 -2.03
N ILE A 5 9.16 -4.64 -2.03
CA ILE A 5 9.53 -3.86 -3.23
C ILE A 5 10.09 -4.77 -4.34
N LEU A 6 10.98 -5.69 -3.98
CA LEU A 6 11.52 -6.65 -4.96
C LEU A 6 10.44 -7.59 -5.49
N GLY A 7 9.52 -8.02 -4.63
CA GLY A 7 8.39 -8.86 -5.01
C GLY A 7 7.49 -8.16 -6.04
N ASP A 8 7.15 -6.90 -5.79
CA ASP A 8 6.40 -6.05 -6.71
C ASP A 8 7.11 -5.93 -8.07
N ILE A 9 8.38 -5.51 -8.09
CA ILE A 9 9.16 -5.33 -9.33
C ILE A 9 9.27 -6.63 -10.12
N VAL A 10 9.51 -7.75 -9.44
CA VAL A 10 9.59 -9.08 -10.07
C VAL A 10 8.23 -9.54 -10.58
N GLY A 11 7.17 -9.27 -9.81
CA GLY A 11 5.80 -9.67 -10.11
C GLY A 11 5.12 -8.83 -11.18
N SER A 12 5.48 -7.55 -11.29
CA SER A 12 4.77 -6.58 -12.14
C SER A 12 4.53 -7.02 -13.60
N PRO A 13 5.44 -7.74 -14.31
CA PRO A 13 5.17 -8.21 -15.66
C PRO A 13 4.09 -9.30 -15.75
N TYR A 14 3.72 -9.91 -14.61
CA TYR A 14 2.84 -11.08 -14.52
C TYR A 14 1.54 -10.79 -13.78
N GLU A 15 1.35 -9.57 -13.28
CA GLU A 15 0.28 -9.18 -12.36
C GLU A 15 -1.11 -9.23 -13.00
N PHE A 16 -1.23 -8.90 -14.29
CA PHE A 16 -2.52 -8.76 -14.94
C PHE A 16 -3.00 -10.04 -15.64
N ASP A 17 -4.31 -10.29 -15.58
CA ASP A 17 -5.00 -11.45 -16.16
C ASP A 17 -4.72 -11.71 -17.64
N CYS A 18 -4.30 -10.69 -18.38
CA CYS A 18 -3.93 -10.86 -19.79
C CYS A 18 -2.80 -11.88 -19.99
N ASN A 19 -1.99 -12.13 -18.97
CA ASN A 19 -0.92 -13.11 -18.99
C ASN A 19 -1.34 -14.47 -18.39
N ASN A 20 -2.32 -14.49 -17.48
CA ASN A 20 -2.77 -15.67 -16.71
C ASN A 20 -1.62 -16.63 -16.32
N TYR A 21 -0.48 -16.04 -15.93
CA TYR A 21 0.76 -16.77 -15.71
C TYR A 21 0.71 -17.50 -14.36
N LYS A 22 0.87 -18.83 -14.39
CA LYS A 22 0.78 -19.70 -13.20
C LYS A 22 1.98 -20.62 -13.02
N ALA A 23 2.99 -20.51 -13.87
CA ALA A 23 4.20 -21.32 -13.75
C ALA A 23 5.10 -20.79 -12.64
N LYS A 24 5.87 -21.69 -12.00
CA LYS A 24 6.85 -21.31 -10.96
C LYS A 24 8.22 -20.99 -11.56
N ASP A 25 8.44 -21.31 -12.82
CA ASP A 25 9.68 -21.05 -13.56
C ASP A 25 9.49 -19.83 -14.44
N PHE A 26 10.07 -18.71 -14.04
CA PHE A 26 10.00 -17.44 -14.75
C PHE A 26 11.26 -16.60 -14.50
N PRO A 27 11.67 -15.74 -15.44
CA PRO A 27 12.75 -14.81 -15.22
C PRO A 27 12.39 -13.80 -14.14
N LEU A 28 13.25 -13.67 -13.12
CA LEU A 28 13.02 -12.74 -12.00
C LEU A 28 13.00 -11.27 -12.47
N PHE A 29 13.80 -10.93 -13.47
CA PHE A 29 13.84 -9.58 -14.01
C PHE A 29 13.73 -9.61 -15.53
N SER A 30 12.99 -8.66 -16.07
CA SER A 30 12.81 -8.45 -17.51
C SER A 30 12.84 -6.95 -17.82
N ARG A 31 12.85 -6.59 -19.11
CA ARG A 31 12.73 -5.18 -19.51
C ARG A 31 11.37 -4.55 -19.15
N ARG A 32 10.38 -5.37 -18.78
CA ARG A 32 9.04 -4.92 -18.37
C ARG A 32 8.90 -4.83 -16.86
N SER A 33 9.90 -5.30 -16.10
CA SER A 33 9.88 -5.20 -14.63
C SER A 33 9.99 -3.75 -14.22
N ASP A 34 9.00 -3.26 -13.48
CA ASP A 34 8.95 -1.91 -12.94
C ASP A 34 8.22 -1.97 -11.59
N PHE A 35 8.30 -0.94 -10.78
CA PHE A 35 7.52 -0.85 -9.56
C PHE A 35 6.08 -0.40 -9.86
N THR A 36 5.14 -0.86 -9.04
CA THR A 36 3.71 -0.54 -9.15
C THR A 36 3.20 0.24 -7.93
N ASP A 37 1.88 0.35 -7.79
CA ASP A 37 1.23 0.94 -6.62
C ASP A 37 1.55 0.19 -5.33
N ASP A 38 1.84 -1.09 -5.37
CA ASP A 38 2.33 -1.88 -4.22
C ASP A 38 3.56 -1.21 -3.57
N THR A 39 4.57 -0.89 -4.36
CA THR A 39 5.77 -0.19 -3.87
C THR A 39 5.45 1.22 -3.40
N VAL A 40 4.71 2.00 -4.20
CA VAL A 40 4.40 3.40 -3.88
C VAL A 40 3.63 3.49 -2.57
N MET A 41 2.60 2.67 -2.39
CA MET A 41 1.78 2.68 -1.18
C MET A 41 2.51 2.07 0.03
N THR A 42 3.35 1.07 -0.16
CA THR A 42 4.23 0.55 0.91
C THR A 42 5.16 1.65 1.43
N LEU A 43 5.76 2.44 0.56
CA LEU A 43 6.63 3.56 0.94
C LEU A 43 5.83 4.71 1.60
N ALA A 44 4.63 5.00 1.13
CA ALA A 44 3.73 5.98 1.75
C ALA A 44 3.39 5.60 3.19
N VAL A 45 3.00 4.35 3.41
CA VAL A 45 2.71 3.81 4.75
C VAL A 45 3.95 3.87 5.64
N ALA A 46 5.11 3.44 5.14
CA ALA A 46 6.35 3.49 5.91
C ALA A 46 6.69 4.92 6.35
N LYS A 47 6.57 5.88 5.44
CA LYS A 47 6.84 7.30 5.73
C LYS A 47 5.88 7.88 6.76
N ALA A 48 4.58 7.57 6.64
CA ALA A 48 3.57 8.00 7.59
C ALA A 48 3.84 7.45 8.99
N LEU A 49 4.04 6.14 9.12
CA LEU A 49 4.30 5.50 10.42
C LEU A 49 5.61 5.96 11.06
N LEU A 50 6.66 6.19 10.28
CA LEU A 50 7.92 6.73 10.78
C LEU A 50 7.76 8.15 11.34
N SER A 51 7.04 9.01 10.63
CA SER A 51 6.84 10.42 11.01
C SER A 51 5.90 10.60 12.21
N THR A 52 5.06 9.61 12.51
CA THR A 52 4.06 9.65 13.59
C THR A 52 4.37 8.70 14.75
N ARG A 53 5.62 8.29 14.88
CA ARG A 53 6.03 7.36 15.93
C ARG A 53 5.70 7.91 17.31
N GLY A 54 4.94 7.15 18.11
CA GLY A 54 4.50 7.56 19.45
C GLY A 54 3.32 8.54 19.48
N GLN A 55 2.71 8.84 18.33
CA GLN A 55 1.49 9.67 18.26
C GLN A 55 0.22 8.82 18.36
N ASP A 56 -0.92 9.50 18.52
CA ASP A 56 -2.23 8.85 18.61
C ASP A 56 -2.75 8.35 17.24
N ASP A 57 -3.82 7.57 17.26
CA ASP A 57 -4.43 6.95 16.09
C ASP A 57 -4.89 7.97 15.05
N ASN A 58 -5.41 9.13 15.49
CA ASN A 58 -5.91 10.16 14.58
C ASN A 58 -4.76 10.82 13.82
N ALA A 59 -3.66 11.13 14.50
CA ALA A 59 -2.46 11.67 13.88
C ALA A 59 -1.84 10.68 12.88
N ILE A 60 -1.83 9.38 13.21
CA ILE A 60 -1.35 8.33 12.31
C ILE A 60 -2.24 8.26 11.07
N LYS A 61 -3.58 8.20 11.21
CA LYS A 61 -4.50 8.16 10.07
C LYS A 61 -4.37 9.39 9.17
N ALA A 62 -4.29 10.58 9.75
CA ALA A 62 -4.08 11.81 8.99
C ALA A 62 -2.77 11.79 8.19
N ALA A 63 -1.69 11.27 8.78
CA ALA A 63 -0.42 11.12 8.08
C ALA A 63 -0.50 10.05 6.97
N LEU A 64 -1.18 8.92 7.19
CA LEU A 64 -1.39 7.88 6.19
C LEU A 64 -2.10 8.45 4.96
N VAL A 65 -3.22 9.15 5.15
CA VAL A 65 -3.97 9.81 4.07
C VAL A 65 -3.06 10.76 3.30
N ARG A 66 -2.40 11.69 4.01
CA ARG A 66 -1.51 12.67 3.40
C ARG A 66 -0.39 12.05 2.58
N GLU A 67 0.33 11.08 3.13
CA GLU A 67 1.47 10.46 2.46
C GLU A 67 1.04 9.60 1.27
N MET A 68 -0.10 8.87 1.37
CA MET A 68 -0.66 8.12 0.25
C MET A 68 -1.07 9.04 -0.89
N GLN A 69 -1.77 10.13 -0.61
CA GLN A 69 -2.14 11.12 -1.62
C GLN A 69 -0.90 11.78 -2.24
N GLN A 70 0.06 12.19 -1.43
CA GLN A 70 1.27 12.86 -1.91
C GLN A 70 2.07 11.96 -2.85
N LEU A 71 2.36 10.72 -2.45
CA LEU A 71 3.13 9.79 -3.26
C LEU A 71 2.32 9.25 -4.44
N GLY A 72 1.03 8.97 -4.25
CA GLY A 72 0.15 8.53 -5.34
C GLY A 72 0.05 9.55 -6.47
N ARG A 73 -0.07 10.84 -6.13
CA ARG A 73 -0.08 11.93 -7.10
C ARG A 73 1.29 12.15 -7.77
N ALA A 74 2.39 11.89 -7.07
CA ALA A 74 3.74 11.97 -7.63
C ALA A 74 4.03 10.83 -8.63
N TYR A 75 3.33 9.71 -8.51
CA TYR A 75 3.48 8.52 -9.35
C TYR A 75 2.12 8.05 -9.86
N PRO A 76 1.42 8.81 -10.75
CA PRO A 76 0.02 8.55 -11.11
C PRO A 76 -0.20 7.25 -11.89
N ASP A 77 0.76 6.84 -12.72
CA ASP A 77 0.61 5.74 -13.68
C ASP A 77 1.20 4.43 -13.13
N ARG A 78 0.79 4.00 -11.92
CA ARG A 78 1.35 2.84 -11.24
C ARG A 78 0.38 1.67 -11.02
N GLY A 79 -0.78 1.69 -11.67
CA GLY A 79 -1.72 0.57 -11.62
C GLY A 79 -2.79 0.67 -10.54
N TYR A 80 -3.00 1.85 -9.95
CA TYR A 80 -4.06 2.05 -8.96
C TYR A 80 -5.43 1.60 -9.44
N GLY A 81 -6.17 0.90 -8.59
CA GLY A 81 -7.57 0.61 -8.83
C GLY A 81 -8.37 1.92 -9.03
N THR A 82 -9.39 1.88 -9.88
CA THR A 82 -10.15 3.08 -10.30
C THR A 82 -10.67 3.92 -9.14
N HIS A 83 -11.22 3.27 -8.09
CA HIS A 83 -11.73 3.97 -6.91
C HIS A 83 -10.61 4.66 -6.13
N PHE A 84 -9.52 3.94 -5.87
CA PHE A 84 -8.37 4.48 -5.15
C PHE A 84 -7.69 5.59 -5.95
N GLY A 85 -7.61 5.46 -7.28
CA GLY A 85 -7.10 6.51 -8.16
C GLY A 85 -7.88 7.82 -8.02
N GLY A 86 -9.21 7.76 -7.91
CA GLY A 86 -10.06 8.92 -7.60
C GLY A 86 -9.80 9.48 -6.20
N TRP A 87 -9.79 8.62 -5.19
CA TRP A 87 -9.55 8.95 -3.78
C TRP A 87 -8.24 9.73 -3.57
N LEU A 88 -7.22 9.45 -4.36
CA LEU A 88 -5.94 10.18 -4.29
C LEU A 88 -6.09 11.69 -4.54
N TYR A 89 -7.14 12.13 -5.24
CA TYR A 89 -7.35 13.52 -5.63
C TYR A 89 -8.49 14.21 -4.88
N GLU A 90 -9.16 13.52 -3.96
CA GLU A 90 -10.18 14.11 -3.11
C GLU A 90 -9.57 15.11 -2.10
N ASP A 91 -10.28 16.20 -1.83
CA ASP A 91 -9.86 17.19 -0.84
C ASP A 91 -10.08 16.70 0.61
N ASP A 92 -11.14 15.93 0.82
CA ASP A 92 -11.49 15.30 2.11
C ASP A 92 -11.75 13.80 1.91
N PRO A 93 -10.69 13.02 1.67
CA PRO A 93 -10.83 11.61 1.33
C PRO A 93 -11.34 10.79 2.51
N GLN A 94 -12.48 10.12 2.31
CA GLN A 94 -13.10 9.27 3.29
C GLN A 94 -12.83 7.79 2.99
N PRO A 95 -12.87 6.90 3.99
CA PRO A 95 -12.93 5.47 3.76
C PRO A 95 -14.15 5.11 2.90
N TYR A 96 -14.02 4.12 2.03
CA TYR A 96 -15.06 3.76 1.06
C TYR A 96 -15.33 2.24 1.01
N GLN A 97 -15.07 1.54 2.11
CA GLN A 97 -15.33 0.10 2.26
C GLN A 97 -14.73 -0.74 1.12
N SER A 98 -13.48 -0.45 0.77
CA SER A 98 -12.80 -1.16 -0.30
C SER A 98 -12.71 -2.67 -0.04
N TYR A 99 -12.96 -3.47 -1.07
CA TYR A 99 -12.73 -4.92 -1.09
C TYR A 99 -11.45 -5.32 -1.86
N GLY A 100 -10.70 -4.34 -2.36
CA GLY A 100 -9.44 -4.60 -3.07
C GLY A 100 -8.34 -5.08 -2.13
N ASN A 101 -7.24 -5.58 -2.70
CA ASN A 101 -6.06 -6.01 -1.93
C ASN A 101 -5.20 -4.86 -1.39
N GLY A 102 -5.61 -3.62 -1.63
CA GLY A 102 -4.82 -2.41 -1.33
C GLY A 102 -4.37 -2.28 0.13
N SER A 103 -5.17 -2.74 1.12
CA SER A 103 -4.74 -2.74 2.51
C SER A 103 -3.66 -3.79 2.79
N ALA A 104 -3.75 -4.95 2.16
CA ALA A 104 -2.82 -6.06 2.37
C ALA A 104 -1.45 -5.78 1.71
N MET A 105 -1.44 -5.29 0.48
CA MET A 105 -0.21 -5.05 -0.28
C MET A 105 0.75 -4.06 0.42
N ARG A 106 0.21 -3.05 1.11
CA ARG A 106 0.96 -1.95 1.74
C ARG A 106 1.23 -2.12 3.23
N VAL A 107 0.78 -3.21 3.87
CA VAL A 107 0.79 -3.36 5.34
C VAL A 107 2.16 -3.67 5.94
N SER A 108 3.11 -4.16 5.15
CA SER A 108 4.40 -4.67 5.66
C SER A 108 5.17 -3.71 6.58
N PRO A 109 5.12 -2.37 6.43
CA PRO A 109 5.78 -1.45 7.36
C PRO A 109 5.29 -1.54 8.81
N ALA A 110 4.02 -1.90 9.04
CA ALA A 110 3.47 -2.05 10.39
C ALA A 110 4.28 -3.06 11.22
N ALA A 111 4.60 -4.22 10.63
CA ALA A 111 5.38 -5.25 11.31
C ALA A 111 6.84 -4.86 11.57
N TRP A 112 7.41 -3.98 10.77
CA TRP A 112 8.80 -3.55 10.92
C TRP A 112 8.98 -2.43 11.95
N LEU A 113 7.92 -1.67 12.23
CA LEU A 113 7.98 -0.49 13.09
C LEU A 113 7.39 -0.73 14.48
N ALA A 114 6.51 -1.73 14.61
CA ALA A 114 5.92 -2.12 15.88
C ALA A 114 6.95 -2.78 16.81
N THR A 115 6.73 -2.63 18.10
CA THR A 115 7.56 -3.20 19.17
C THR A 115 7.06 -4.56 19.64
N ASP A 116 5.78 -4.85 19.42
CA ASP A 116 5.13 -6.10 19.80
C ASP A 116 3.95 -6.44 18.85
N MET A 117 3.31 -7.58 19.10
CA MET A 117 2.21 -8.07 18.29
C MET A 117 0.97 -7.16 18.41
N ALA A 118 0.69 -6.63 19.60
CA ALA A 118 -0.48 -5.77 19.81
C ALA A 118 -0.35 -4.46 19.01
N GLU A 119 0.83 -3.86 19.04
CA GLU A 119 1.14 -2.68 18.23
C GLU A 119 1.14 -3.00 16.74
N THR A 120 1.66 -4.17 16.33
CA THR A 120 1.62 -4.60 14.92
C THR A 120 0.19 -4.66 14.42
N LEU A 121 -0.72 -5.30 15.15
CA LEU A 121 -2.14 -5.41 14.79
C LEU A 121 -2.82 -4.03 14.78
N ARG A 122 -2.52 -3.18 15.77
CA ARG A 122 -3.04 -1.80 15.81
C ARG A 122 -2.61 -1.01 14.58
N LEU A 123 -1.32 -0.97 14.27
CA LEU A 123 -0.80 -0.24 13.13
C LEU A 123 -1.34 -0.80 11.80
N ALA A 124 -1.39 -2.12 11.65
CA ALA A 124 -1.95 -2.76 10.46
C ALA A 124 -3.42 -2.35 10.23
N ARG A 125 -4.24 -2.37 11.29
CA ARG A 125 -5.63 -1.90 11.25
C ARG A 125 -5.72 -0.45 10.81
N LEU A 126 -4.94 0.46 11.39
CA LEU A 126 -4.94 1.87 11.02
C LEU A 126 -4.57 2.10 9.55
N THR A 127 -3.62 1.32 9.00
CA THR A 127 -3.25 1.40 7.58
C THR A 127 -4.37 0.94 6.64
N ALA A 128 -5.23 0.05 7.10
CA ALA A 128 -6.39 -0.42 6.34
C ALA A 128 -7.57 0.57 6.41
N GLU A 129 -7.94 0.99 7.63
CA GLU A 129 -9.15 1.78 7.92
C GLU A 129 -9.27 3.10 7.13
N VAL A 130 -8.18 3.65 6.60
CA VAL A 130 -8.24 4.88 5.79
C VAL A 130 -8.92 4.70 4.44
N THR A 131 -9.13 3.45 3.99
CA THR A 131 -9.82 3.10 2.74
C THR A 131 -10.69 1.85 2.87
N HIS A 132 -10.35 0.92 3.77
CA HIS A 132 -10.98 -0.40 3.98
C HIS A 132 -11.58 -0.42 5.38
N ASP A 133 -12.71 0.20 5.56
CA ASP A 133 -13.42 0.33 6.84
C ASP A 133 -14.63 -0.60 6.95
N HIS A 134 -14.75 -1.60 6.06
CA HIS A 134 -15.76 -2.65 6.17
C HIS A 134 -15.53 -3.48 7.44
N PRO A 135 -16.59 -3.85 8.17
CA PRO A 135 -16.46 -4.58 9.43
C PRO A 135 -15.91 -6.02 9.32
N GLU A 136 -15.86 -6.59 8.10
CA GLU A 136 -15.30 -7.94 7.85
C GLU A 136 -13.83 -7.88 7.46
#